data_72b052835785f1d7b976bd9c1c2b2b55
#
_entry.id   72b052835785f1d7b976bd9c1c2b2b55
#
_cell.length_a   1.000
_cell.length_b   1.000
_cell.length_c   1.000
_cell.angle_alpha   90.00
_cell.angle_beta   90.00
_cell.angle_gamma   90.00
#
_symmetry.space_group_name_H-M   'P 1'
#
loop_
_entity.id
_entity.type
_entity.pdbx_description
1 polymer ?
#
loop_
_entity_poly.entity_id
_entity_poly.type
_entity_poly.pdbx_seq_one_letter_code
_entity_poly.pdbx_strand_id
1 'polypeptide(L)'
;MKFKKVFAALLLSACLSQTATAIPAYPGVIKVKQADGTEISIRLRGDEWGHYTTTEDGFPLIFNKQTSNYEYAIISGQKLVSSNIVATDASMRDPKAMALLNTIDKTEVAKIALSENSGTIAKGIKKVGGKPQKVLMNDFPHFGDQHSIVILVEFNDRSFSTVSDPKQYYTDMLNKEGFTYENGANGSARDFFIASSQGQFKPTFDVYGPVKIDYSQYDFGDGMQSGQNNAGTILQTVVEKLDQEGAVNFAQYDHDGDGYVDNIYFYYAGFGSNDSGYSNVIWPHAFDLRQWGTYMKTKDGTGIGSYTCSNEIDGSNRKYP
;
A
#
# COMPACT_ATOMS: atom_id res chain seq x y z
N MET A 1 -50.52 -5.30 8.60
CA MET A 1 -49.32 -6.04 9.02
C MET A 1 -48.23 -6.25 7.97
N LYS A 2 -48.48 -5.96 6.69
CA LYS A 2 -47.49 -6.11 5.59
C LYS A 2 -46.48 -4.94 5.45
N PHE A 3 -46.88 -3.72 5.82
CA PHE A 3 -45.99 -2.54 5.73
C PHE A 3 -44.83 -2.49 6.70
N LYS A 4 -44.99 -3.05 7.91
CA LYS A 4 -43.89 -3.08 8.91
C LYS A 4 -42.71 -4.01 8.55
N LYS A 5 -42.99 -5.08 7.78
CA LYS A 5 -41.96 -6.02 7.32
C LYS A 5 -41.11 -5.47 6.16
N VAL A 6 -41.69 -4.64 5.31
CA VAL A 6 -40.99 -4.00 4.20
C VAL A 6 -40.05 -2.89 4.71
N PHE A 7 -40.49 -2.15 5.73
CA PHE A 7 -39.67 -1.10 6.33
C PHE A 7 -38.45 -1.68 7.11
N ALA A 8 -38.61 -2.84 7.78
CA ALA A 8 -37.50 -3.52 8.45
C ALA A 8 -36.50 -4.10 7.44
N ALA A 9 -36.94 -4.59 6.28
CA ALA A 9 -36.07 -5.09 5.22
C ALA A 9 -35.29 -3.95 4.52
N LEU A 10 -35.91 -2.77 4.34
CA LEU A 10 -35.22 -1.58 3.80
C LEU A 10 -34.18 -1.00 4.78
N LEU A 11 -34.44 -1.02 6.08
CA LEU A 11 -33.47 -0.59 7.09
C LEU A 11 -32.28 -1.57 7.23
N LEU A 12 -32.50 -2.87 7.07
CA LEU A 12 -31.42 -3.87 7.05
C LEU A 12 -30.56 -3.77 5.80
N SER A 13 -31.13 -3.40 4.66
CA SER A 13 -30.40 -3.21 3.39
C SER A 13 -29.54 -1.96 3.36
N ALA A 14 -29.84 -0.93 4.17
CA ALA A 14 -29.06 0.31 4.26
C ALA A 14 -27.80 0.17 5.13
N CYS A 15 -27.68 -0.91 5.90
CA CYS A 15 -26.50 -1.15 6.77
C CYS A 15 -25.40 -2.01 6.10
N LEU A 16 -25.59 -2.44 4.85
CA LEU A 16 -24.66 -3.37 4.18
C LEU A 16 -23.76 -2.73 3.10
N SER A 17 -23.81 -1.42 2.93
CA SER A 17 -22.82 -0.72 2.10
C SER A 17 -21.62 -0.32 2.96
N GLN A 18 -20.79 -1.26 3.34
CA GLN A 18 -19.43 -0.95 3.76
C GLN A 18 -18.66 -0.58 2.49
N THR A 19 -18.52 0.71 2.24
CA THR A 19 -17.52 1.20 1.29
C THR A 19 -16.15 0.81 1.82
N ALA A 20 -15.42 0.01 1.08
CA ALA A 20 -13.99 -0.16 1.34
C ALA A 20 -13.38 1.25 1.40
N THR A 21 -12.92 1.67 2.57
CA THR A 21 -12.25 2.95 2.72
C THR A 21 -10.80 2.75 2.33
N ALA A 22 -10.35 3.55 1.39
CA ALA A 22 -8.96 3.68 1.00
C ALA A 22 -8.06 3.92 2.23
N ILE A 23 -6.81 3.47 2.19
CA ILE A 23 -5.84 3.72 3.26
C ILE A 23 -5.45 5.20 3.22
N PRO A 24 -5.87 6.02 4.20
CA PRO A 24 -5.60 7.45 4.17
C PRO A 24 -4.14 7.74 4.46
N ALA A 25 -3.66 8.87 3.94
CA ALA A 25 -2.38 9.44 4.33
C ALA A 25 -2.34 9.74 5.85
N TYR A 26 -1.16 9.62 6.45
CA TYR A 26 -0.96 10.02 7.84
C TYR A 26 -1.37 11.49 8.03
N PRO A 27 -2.29 11.80 8.96
CA PRO A 27 -2.87 13.13 9.09
C PRO A 27 -1.95 14.13 9.81
N GLY A 28 -0.88 13.66 10.44
CA GLY A 28 0.04 14.47 11.22
C GLY A 28 1.02 15.26 10.37
N VAL A 29 1.87 16.05 11.05
CA VAL A 29 3.02 16.72 10.45
C VAL A 29 4.21 15.80 10.53
N ILE A 30 4.94 15.68 9.43
CA ILE A 30 6.17 14.90 9.32
C ILE A 30 7.32 15.88 9.15
N LYS A 31 8.39 15.74 9.93
CA LYS A 31 9.63 16.50 9.75
C LYS A 31 10.60 15.70 8.90
N VAL A 32 11.02 16.30 7.80
CA VAL A 32 11.94 15.68 6.85
C VAL A 32 13.22 16.51 6.77
N LYS A 33 14.36 15.82 6.86
CA LYS A 33 15.67 16.46 6.71
C LYS A 33 16.01 16.58 5.23
N GLN A 34 16.41 17.77 4.81
CA GLN A 34 16.82 18.07 3.45
C GLN A 34 18.33 17.85 3.24
N ALA A 35 18.79 17.90 1.98
CA ALA A 35 20.19 17.64 1.63
C ALA A 35 21.20 18.60 2.30
N ASP A 36 20.80 19.82 2.56
CA ASP A 36 21.63 20.83 3.27
C ASP A 36 21.62 20.68 4.79
N GLY A 37 20.87 19.68 5.30
CA GLY A 37 20.70 19.41 6.72
C GLY A 37 19.60 20.20 7.41
N THR A 38 18.90 21.10 6.70
CA THR A 38 17.71 21.77 7.22
C THR A 38 16.53 20.81 7.33
N GLU A 39 15.55 21.13 8.17
CA GLU A 39 14.31 20.38 8.28
C GLU A 39 13.15 21.16 7.66
N ILE A 40 12.23 20.44 7.03
CA ILE A 40 10.95 20.95 6.55
C ILE A 40 9.80 20.15 7.15
N SER A 41 8.75 20.84 7.57
CA SER A 41 7.50 20.27 8.06
C SER A 41 6.55 20.04 6.89
N ILE A 42 6.21 18.78 6.63
CA ILE A 42 5.34 18.40 5.52
C ILE A 42 4.07 17.71 6.01
N ARG A 43 3.06 17.69 5.17
CA ARG A 43 1.84 16.89 5.32
C ARG A 43 1.59 16.06 4.07
N LEU A 44 1.22 14.82 4.27
CA LEU A 44 0.71 13.95 3.22
C LEU A 44 -0.80 14.18 3.05
N ARG A 45 -1.29 14.08 1.83
CA ARG A 45 -2.69 14.31 1.46
C ARG A 45 -3.18 13.22 0.52
N GLY A 46 -4.41 12.75 0.72
CA GLY A 46 -5.02 11.73 -0.14
C GLY A 46 -4.96 10.34 0.46
N ASP A 47 -4.92 9.35 -0.40
CA ASP A 47 -4.96 7.92 -0.07
C ASP A 47 -4.13 7.11 -1.09
N GLU A 48 -4.23 5.79 -1.07
CA GLU A 48 -3.51 4.92 -2.00
C GLU A 48 -3.90 5.12 -3.48
N TRP A 49 -5.04 5.74 -3.77
CA TRP A 49 -5.50 5.98 -5.14
C TRP A 49 -5.05 7.32 -5.70
N GLY A 50 -4.80 8.28 -4.81
CA GLY A 50 -4.33 9.59 -5.20
C GLY A 50 -3.82 10.39 -4.01
N HIS A 51 -2.54 10.75 -4.05
CA HIS A 51 -1.92 11.47 -2.95
C HIS A 51 -0.86 12.46 -3.42
N TYR A 52 -0.55 13.42 -2.58
CA TYR A 52 0.50 14.41 -2.81
C TYR A 52 0.99 14.99 -1.48
N THR A 53 2.15 15.62 -1.53
CA THR A 53 2.79 16.22 -0.35
C THR A 53 2.58 17.73 -0.35
N THR A 54 2.40 18.30 0.83
CA THR A 54 2.29 19.75 1.02
C THR A 54 3.17 20.23 2.16
N THR A 55 3.48 21.53 2.19
CA THR A 55 3.92 22.20 3.42
C THR A 55 2.81 22.12 4.48
N GLU A 56 3.12 22.44 5.74
CA GLU A 56 2.13 22.47 6.82
C GLU A 56 0.96 23.42 6.50
N ASP A 57 1.21 24.56 5.87
CA ASP A 57 0.20 25.53 5.43
C ASP A 57 -0.40 25.25 4.03
N GLY A 58 -0.11 24.07 3.46
CA GLY A 58 -0.83 23.48 2.32
C GLY A 58 -0.30 23.85 0.93
N PHE A 59 0.91 24.35 0.78
CA PHE A 59 1.52 24.52 -0.55
C PHE A 59 2.08 23.19 -1.07
N PRO A 60 1.88 22.87 -2.35
CA PRO A 60 2.29 21.60 -2.92
C PRO A 60 3.81 21.45 -2.98
N LEU A 61 4.26 20.24 -2.74
CA LEU A 61 5.67 19.87 -2.76
C LEU A 61 5.91 18.68 -3.70
N ILE A 62 7.08 18.66 -4.28
CA ILE A 62 7.60 17.51 -5.02
C ILE A 62 9.02 17.20 -4.51
N PHE A 63 9.31 15.92 -4.29
CA PHE A 63 10.65 15.50 -3.92
C PHE A 63 11.54 15.40 -5.18
N ASN A 64 12.57 16.20 -5.25
CA ASN A 64 13.54 16.17 -6.35
C ASN A 64 14.67 15.18 -6.01
N LYS A 65 14.67 14.03 -6.68
CA LYS A 65 15.67 12.96 -6.45
C LYS A 65 17.11 13.40 -6.78
N GLN A 66 17.30 14.36 -7.69
CA GLN A 66 18.63 14.83 -8.07
C GLN A 66 19.25 15.73 -7.00
N THR A 67 18.40 16.55 -6.35
CA THR A 67 18.84 17.48 -5.29
C THR A 67 18.64 16.90 -3.89
N SER A 68 17.90 15.80 -3.75
CA SER A 68 17.46 15.21 -2.48
C SER A 68 16.74 16.21 -1.58
N ASN A 69 15.99 17.13 -2.18
CA ASN A 69 15.21 18.14 -1.48
C ASN A 69 13.74 18.09 -1.87
N TYR A 70 12.88 18.53 -0.98
CA TYR A 70 11.55 18.98 -1.33
C TYR A 70 11.60 20.35 -1.97
N GLU A 71 10.97 20.50 -3.12
CA GLU A 71 10.85 21.73 -3.85
C GLU A 71 9.37 22.10 -3.99
N TYR A 72 9.04 23.40 -4.03
CA TYR A 72 7.66 23.80 -4.31
C TYR A 72 7.25 23.30 -5.68
N ALA A 73 6.06 22.72 -5.76
CA ALA A 73 5.50 22.24 -7.02
C ALA A 73 4.62 23.31 -7.67
N ILE A 74 4.65 23.34 -8.99
CA ILE A 74 3.80 24.19 -9.83
C ILE A 74 3.07 23.34 -10.85
N ILE A 75 1.97 23.87 -11.38
CA ILE A 75 1.25 23.23 -12.47
C ILE A 75 1.93 23.55 -13.81
N SER A 76 2.24 22.53 -14.58
CA SER A 76 2.68 22.65 -15.97
C SER A 76 1.85 21.71 -16.84
N GLY A 77 0.95 22.27 -17.63
CA GLY A 77 -0.08 21.49 -18.33
C GLY A 77 -1.05 20.85 -17.33
N GLN A 78 -1.13 19.50 -17.33
CA GLN A 78 -1.96 18.74 -16.38
C GLN A 78 -1.10 17.99 -15.35
N LYS A 79 0.10 18.46 -15.07
CA LYS A 79 1.04 17.79 -14.17
C LYS A 79 1.64 18.75 -13.15
N LEU A 80 1.98 18.21 -11.99
CA LEU A 80 2.83 18.88 -11.04
C LEU A 80 4.30 18.69 -11.42
N VAL A 81 5.04 19.79 -11.47
CA VAL A 81 6.49 19.79 -11.74
C VAL A 81 7.20 20.62 -10.69
N SER A 82 8.50 20.36 -10.49
CA SER A 82 9.31 21.19 -9.62
C SER A 82 9.41 22.63 -10.14
N SER A 83 9.35 23.58 -9.23
CA SER A 83 9.68 25.00 -9.48
C SER A 83 11.19 25.28 -9.44
N ASN A 84 12.02 24.31 -9.06
CA ASN A 84 13.44 24.45 -8.72
C ASN A 84 13.69 25.45 -7.55
N ILE A 85 12.71 25.63 -6.68
CA ILE A 85 12.85 26.40 -5.45
C ILE A 85 12.69 25.44 -4.28
N VAL A 86 13.77 25.26 -3.50
CA VAL A 86 13.75 24.42 -2.31
C VAL A 86 12.71 24.94 -1.33
N ALA A 87 11.87 24.04 -0.87
CA ALA A 87 10.81 24.38 0.06
C ALA A 87 11.35 24.55 1.48
N THR A 88 10.76 25.46 2.21
CA THR A 88 11.08 25.74 3.61
C THR A 88 9.80 25.95 4.42
N ASP A 89 9.91 25.82 5.73
CA ASP A 89 8.81 26.19 6.63
C ASP A 89 8.45 27.67 6.47
N ALA A 90 7.20 28.02 6.77
CA ALA A 90 6.63 29.35 6.49
C ALA A 90 7.48 30.51 7.03
N SER A 91 8.10 30.36 8.20
CA SER A 91 8.95 31.38 8.84
C SER A 91 10.31 31.58 8.17
N MET A 92 10.72 30.68 7.28
CA MET A 92 12.04 30.71 6.65
C MET A 92 12.00 31.02 5.14
N ARG A 93 10.81 31.36 4.62
CA ARG A 93 10.62 31.63 3.18
C ARG A 93 11.28 32.94 2.77
N ASP A 94 12.05 32.87 1.73
CA ASP A 94 12.62 34.04 1.09
C ASP A 94 11.60 34.77 0.18
N PRO A 95 11.89 36.01 -0.28
CA PRO A 95 10.97 36.75 -1.16
C PRO A 95 10.67 36.04 -2.47
N LYS A 96 11.59 35.23 -3.01
CA LYS A 96 11.41 34.47 -4.26
C LYS A 96 10.39 33.34 -4.07
N ALA A 97 10.51 32.60 -2.98
CA ALA A 97 9.53 31.59 -2.60
C ALA A 97 8.16 32.22 -2.37
N MET A 98 8.08 33.33 -1.62
CA MET A 98 6.81 34.02 -1.35
C MET A 98 6.13 34.50 -2.64
N ALA A 99 6.90 35.08 -3.57
CA ALA A 99 6.36 35.52 -4.86
C ALA A 99 5.77 34.35 -5.66
N LEU A 100 6.46 33.19 -5.70
CA LEU A 100 5.95 31.98 -6.33
C LEU A 100 4.65 31.51 -5.67
N LEU A 101 4.65 31.39 -4.34
CA LEU A 101 3.53 30.83 -3.57
C LEU A 101 2.24 31.65 -3.73
N ASN A 102 2.36 32.96 -3.95
CA ASN A 102 1.21 33.84 -4.24
C ASN A 102 0.53 33.52 -5.60
N THR A 103 1.20 32.79 -6.48
CA THR A 103 0.64 32.39 -7.77
C THR A 103 -0.01 31.00 -7.76
N ILE A 104 0.11 30.26 -6.67
CA ILE A 104 -0.35 28.86 -6.59
C ILE A 104 -1.81 28.80 -6.14
N ASP A 105 -2.67 28.28 -6.99
CA ASP A 105 -4.02 27.85 -6.62
C ASP A 105 -3.98 26.43 -6.02
N LYS A 106 -4.07 26.37 -4.69
CA LYS A 106 -4.03 25.10 -3.94
C LYS A 106 -5.17 24.16 -4.30
N THR A 107 -6.33 24.70 -4.71
CA THR A 107 -7.51 23.89 -5.08
C THR A 107 -7.29 23.20 -6.43
N GLU A 108 -6.76 23.94 -7.39
CA GLU A 108 -6.43 23.39 -8.70
C GLU A 108 -5.31 22.36 -8.61
N VAL A 109 -4.30 22.63 -7.79
CA VAL A 109 -3.22 21.67 -7.50
C VAL A 109 -3.77 20.39 -6.92
N ALA A 110 -4.61 20.43 -5.90
CA ALA A 110 -5.21 19.26 -5.30
C ALA A 110 -6.00 18.43 -6.34
N LYS A 111 -6.79 19.11 -7.19
CA LYS A 111 -7.55 18.46 -8.25
C LYS A 111 -6.63 17.73 -9.24
N ILE A 112 -5.56 18.35 -9.69
CA ILE A 112 -4.60 17.74 -10.62
C ILE A 112 -3.86 16.59 -9.94
N ALA A 113 -3.29 16.81 -8.76
CA ALA A 113 -2.54 15.80 -8.02
C ALA A 113 -3.35 14.52 -7.76
N LEU A 114 -4.59 14.66 -7.34
CA LEU A 114 -5.47 13.53 -7.08
C LEU A 114 -5.98 12.87 -8.37
N SER A 115 -6.08 13.61 -9.48
CA SER A 115 -6.49 13.05 -10.78
C SER A 115 -5.34 12.34 -11.50
N GLU A 116 -4.12 12.82 -11.38
CA GLU A 116 -2.93 12.18 -11.96
C GLU A 116 -2.73 10.78 -11.40
N ASN A 117 -2.91 10.62 -10.12
CA ASN A 117 -2.62 9.39 -9.43
C ASN A 117 -3.73 8.33 -9.64
N SER A 118 -4.99 8.70 -9.72
CA SER A 118 -6.07 7.74 -9.97
C SER A 118 -6.01 7.02 -11.32
N GLY A 119 -5.16 7.47 -12.26
CA GLY A 119 -4.97 6.83 -13.57
C GLY A 119 -3.63 6.13 -13.77
N THR A 120 -2.71 6.20 -12.83
CA THR A 120 -1.30 5.90 -13.06
C THR A 120 -0.88 4.51 -12.59
N ILE A 121 -1.60 3.93 -11.62
CA ILE A 121 -1.48 2.50 -11.34
C ILE A 121 -1.66 1.68 -12.64
N ALA A 122 -2.47 2.17 -13.59
CA ALA A 122 -2.72 1.54 -14.89
C ALA A 122 -1.58 1.65 -15.91
N LYS A 123 -0.61 2.55 -15.76
CA LYS A 123 0.37 2.86 -16.84
C LYS A 123 1.71 2.12 -16.72
N GLY A 124 2.06 1.59 -15.54
CA GLY A 124 3.35 0.96 -15.28
C GLY A 124 3.44 -0.52 -15.68
N ILE A 125 2.33 -1.19 -15.91
CA ILE A 125 2.29 -2.62 -16.18
C ILE A 125 2.12 -2.85 -17.69
N LYS A 126 3.04 -3.61 -18.30
CA LYS A 126 2.90 -4.05 -19.70
C LYS A 126 1.62 -4.89 -19.81
N LYS A 127 0.64 -4.40 -20.57
CA LYS A 127 -0.57 -5.16 -20.89
C LYS A 127 -0.16 -6.44 -21.64
N VAL A 128 -0.35 -7.57 -20.98
CA VAL A 128 -0.39 -8.86 -21.66
C VAL A 128 -1.83 -9.02 -22.13
N GLY A 129 -2.06 -9.02 -23.44
CA GLY A 129 -3.33 -8.81 -24.10
C GLY A 129 -4.49 -9.63 -23.53
N GLY A 130 -5.44 -8.93 -22.93
CA GLY A 130 -6.73 -9.41 -22.49
C GLY A 130 -7.71 -8.25 -22.33
N LYS A 131 -9.00 -8.50 -22.49
CA LYS A 131 -10.04 -7.51 -22.16
C LYS A 131 -10.12 -7.38 -20.64
N PRO A 132 -10.41 -6.18 -20.08
CA PRO A 132 -10.66 -6.04 -18.64
C PRO A 132 -11.74 -7.03 -18.21
N GLN A 133 -11.38 -7.93 -17.33
CA GLN A 133 -12.35 -8.85 -16.74
C GLN A 133 -12.97 -8.18 -15.52
N LYS A 134 -14.27 -8.31 -15.34
CA LYS A 134 -14.94 -7.83 -14.13
C LYS A 134 -14.51 -8.73 -12.99
N VAL A 135 -13.58 -8.26 -12.18
CA VAL A 135 -13.14 -8.98 -10.98
C VAL A 135 -14.19 -8.77 -9.91
N LEU A 136 -14.75 -9.86 -9.41
CA LEU A 136 -15.57 -9.83 -8.21
C LEU A 136 -14.61 -9.87 -7.02
N MET A 137 -14.57 -8.80 -6.23
CA MET A 137 -13.71 -8.70 -5.03
C MET A 137 -14.23 -9.56 -3.85
N ASN A 138 -14.89 -10.68 -4.12
CA ASN A 138 -15.55 -11.49 -3.09
C ASN A 138 -15.18 -12.97 -3.17
N ASP A 139 -14.03 -13.28 -3.73
CA ASP A 139 -13.68 -14.66 -4.05
C ASP A 139 -13.08 -15.43 -2.86
N PHE A 140 -12.63 -14.71 -1.80
CA PHE A 140 -12.10 -15.39 -0.61
C PHE A 140 -13.23 -15.97 0.25
N PRO A 141 -13.16 -17.26 0.61
CA PRO A 141 -14.22 -17.91 1.39
C PRO A 141 -14.33 -17.31 2.80
N HIS A 142 -15.57 -17.11 3.24
CA HIS A 142 -15.87 -16.45 4.51
C HIS A 142 -16.17 -17.40 5.67
N PHE A 143 -16.09 -18.71 5.44
CA PHE A 143 -16.47 -19.74 6.40
C PHE A 143 -15.47 -20.88 6.44
N GLY A 144 -15.43 -21.58 7.59
CA GLY A 144 -14.63 -22.79 7.79
C GLY A 144 -13.16 -22.52 8.05
N ASP A 145 -12.37 -23.56 7.96
CA ASP A 145 -10.91 -23.51 8.05
C ASP A 145 -10.35 -23.17 6.67
N GLN A 146 -9.69 -22.02 6.56
CA GLN A 146 -9.16 -21.49 5.30
C GLN A 146 -7.68 -21.15 5.43
N HIS A 147 -6.91 -21.43 4.40
CA HIS A 147 -5.51 -21.07 4.33
C HIS A 147 -5.32 -19.78 3.53
N SER A 148 -4.46 -18.90 4.00
CA SER A 148 -4.12 -17.65 3.34
C SER A 148 -2.60 -17.52 3.27
N ILE A 149 -2.09 -17.20 2.10
CA ILE A 149 -0.65 -17.04 1.88
C ILE A 149 -0.17 -15.66 2.30
N VAL A 150 0.92 -15.63 3.08
CA VAL A 150 1.60 -14.41 3.51
C VAL A 150 3.08 -14.52 3.13
N ILE A 151 3.62 -13.51 2.47
CA ILE A 151 5.03 -13.48 2.04
C ILE A 151 5.74 -12.32 2.73
N LEU A 152 6.87 -12.60 3.37
CA LEU A 152 7.77 -11.59 3.91
C LEU A 152 8.81 -11.22 2.86
N VAL A 153 9.00 -9.92 2.62
CA VAL A 153 9.86 -9.40 1.56
C VAL A 153 10.94 -8.51 2.12
N GLU A 154 12.18 -8.74 1.74
CA GLU A 154 13.33 -7.89 2.03
C GLU A 154 13.92 -7.30 0.75
N PHE A 155 14.45 -6.10 0.85
CA PHE A 155 15.17 -5.43 -0.23
C PHE A 155 16.67 -5.66 -0.10
N ASN A 156 17.45 -5.32 -1.12
CA ASN A 156 18.90 -5.43 -1.06
C ASN A 156 19.54 -4.51 0.00
N ASP A 157 18.90 -3.37 0.27
CA ASP A 157 19.32 -2.34 1.23
C ASP A 157 18.47 -2.29 2.51
N ARG A 158 17.43 -3.13 2.62
CA ARG A 158 16.53 -3.13 3.78
C ARG A 158 16.07 -4.54 4.14
N SER A 159 16.41 -4.96 5.35
CA SER A 159 15.91 -6.18 5.98
C SER A 159 14.97 -5.84 7.13
N PHE A 160 14.17 -6.81 7.57
CA PHE A 160 13.38 -6.66 8.79
C PHE A 160 14.29 -6.34 9.98
N SER A 161 13.92 -5.34 10.74
CA SER A 161 14.78 -4.77 11.80
C SER A 161 14.14 -4.75 13.18
N THR A 162 12.83 -4.98 13.25
CA THR A 162 12.07 -4.87 14.50
C THR A 162 12.12 -6.13 15.35
N VAL A 163 12.45 -7.26 14.74
CA VAL A 163 12.52 -8.58 15.40
C VAL A 163 13.66 -9.40 14.83
N SER A 164 14.23 -10.28 15.66
CA SER A 164 15.36 -11.12 15.29
C SER A 164 14.99 -12.29 14.36
N ASP A 165 13.77 -12.79 14.46
CA ASP A 165 13.21 -13.84 13.62
C ASP A 165 11.88 -13.35 13.04
N PRO A 166 11.90 -12.68 11.89
CA PRO A 166 10.69 -12.16 11.27
C PRO A 166 9.67 -13.25 10.95
N LYS A 167 10.12 -14.40 10.46
CA LYS A 167 9.21 -15.50 10.10
C LYS A 167 8.44 -16.00 11.32
N GLN A 168 9.13 -16.26 12.42
CA GLN A 168 8.49 -16.71 13.65
C GLN A 168 7.56 -15.64 14.22
N TYR A 169 8.01 -14.38 14.24
CA TYR A 169 7.20 -13.27 14.75
C TYR A 169 5.91 -13.10 13.97
N TYR A 170 5.96 -13.03 12.64
CA TYR A 170 4.76 -12.87 11.82
C TYR A 170 3.86 -14.11 11.86
N THR A 171 4.46 -15.31 11.96
CA THR A 171 3.67 -16.55 12.16
C THR A 171 2.89 -16.49 13.47
N ASP A 172 3.52 -16.07 14.56
CA ASP A 172 2.87 -15.95 15.87
C ASP A 172 1.82 -14.82 15.87
N MET A 173 2.17 -13.65 15.35
CA MET A 173 1.27 -12.50 15.27
C MET A 173 -0.01 -12.82 14.48
N LEU A 174 0.11 -13.62 13.44
CA LEU A 174 -1.02 -13.97 12.58
C LEU A 174 -1.83 -15.15 13.10
N ASN A 175 -1.20 -16.16 13.75
CA ASN A 175 -1.86 -17.44 14.03
C ASN A 175 -1.94 -17.84 15.50
N LYS A 176 -1.05 -17.35 16.38
CA LYS A 176 -0.91 -17.87 17.75
C LYS A 176 -2.05 -17.41 18.63
N GLU A 177 -2.78 -18.35 19.19
CA GLU A 177 -3.84 -18.08 20.15
C GLU A 177 -3.31 -17.26 21.34
N GLY A 178 -4.01 -16.16 21.66
CA GLY A 178 -3.65 -15.27 22.76
C GLY A 178 -2.31 -14.55 22.54
N PHE A 179 -1.90 -14.31 21.29
CA PHE A 179 -0.66 -13.57 21.01
C PHE A 179 -0.63 -12.23 21.72
N THR A 180 0.49 -11.94 22.39
CA THR A 180 0.75 -10.65 23.04
C THR A 180 2.12 -10.14 22.65
N TYR A 181 2.26 -8.82 22.56
CA TYR A 181 3.54 -8.19 22.27
C TYR A 181 3.68 -6.86 23.00
N GLU A 182 4.90 -6.30 23.09
CA GLU A 182 5.23 -5.07 23.83
C GLU A 182 4.42 -3.84 23.40
N ASN A 183 3.91 -3.83 22.17
CA ASN A 183 3.06 -2.78 21.61
C ASN A 183 1.61 -2.82 22.11
N GLY A 184 1.26 -3.76 22.97
CA GLY A 184 -0.09 -3.93 23.51
C GLY A 184 -1.00 -4.84 22.68
N ALA A 185 -0.43 -5.60 21.74
CA ALA A 185 -1.21 -6.61 21.00
C ALA A 185 -1.91 -7.57 21.95
N ASN A 186 -3.19 -7.84 21.68
CA ASN A 186 -4.06 -8.68 22.49
C ASN A 186 -4.83 -9.67 21.59
N GLY A 187 -4.20 -10.78 21.28
CA GLY A 187 -4.64 -11.78 20.32
C GLY A 187 -3.94 -11.67 18.98
N SER A 188 -3.98 -12.76 18.22
CA SER A 188 -3.51 -12.82 16.84
C SER A 188 -4.57 -12.34 15.83
N ALA A 189 -4.17 -12.17 14.58
CA ALA A 189 -5.14 -11.94 13.50
C ALA A 189 -6.18 -13.07 13.42
N ARG A 190 -5.74 -14.31 13.59
CA ARG A 190 -6.62 -15.49 13.65
C ARG A 190 -7.64 -15.39 14.77
N ASP A 191 -7.21 -15.00 15.99
CA ASP A 191 -8.12 -14.80 17.14
C ASP A 191 -9.18 -13.75 16.81
N PHE A 192 -8.79 -12.64 16.18
CA PHE A 192 -9.71 -11.59 15.77
C PHE A 192 -10.77 -12.11 14.79
N PHE A 193 -10.38 -12.86 13.76
CA PHE A 193 -11.32 -13.41 12.78
C PHE A 193 -12.24 -14.46 13.39
N ILE A 194 -11.73 -15.34 14.25
CA ILE A 194 -12.54 -16.33 14.97
C ILE A 194 -13.57 -15.64 15.86
N ALA A 195 -13.15 -14.65 16.64
CA ALA A 195 -14.05 -13.91 17.54
C ALA A 195 -15.10 -13.11 16.74
N SER A 196 -14.69 -12.38 15.71
CA SER A 196 -15.57 -11.54 14.89
C SER A 196 -16.60 -12.35 14.11
N SER A 197 -16.26 -13.55 13.66
CA SER A 197 -17.15 -14.47 12.95
C SER A 197 -17.95 -15.41 13.87
N GLN A 198 -17.81 -15.28 15.19
CA GLN A 198 -18.41 -16.20 16.16
C GLN A 198 -17.97 -17.67 15.92
N GLY A 199 -16.69 -17.86 15.55
CA GLY A 199 -16.11 -19.17 15.29
C GLY A 199 -16.44 -19.77 13.92
N GLN A 200 -17.11 -19.03 13.05
CA GLN A 200 -17.50 -19.54 11.73
C GLN A 200 -16.40 -19.46 10.70
N PHE A 201 -15.47 -18.53 10.83
CA PHE A 201 -14.31 -18.37 9.97
C PHE A 201 -13.02 -18.52 10.77
N LYS A 202 -12.15 -19.45 10.36
CA LYS A 202 -10.93 -19.83 11.08
C LYS A 202 -9.74 -19.83 10.11
N PRO A 203 -9.20 -18.64 9.79
CA PRO A 203 -8.08 -18.57 8.87
C PRO A 203 -6.81 -19.15 9.50
N THR A 204 -5.97 -19.75 8.65
CA THR A 204 -4.57 -20.07 8.94
C THR A 204 -3.72 -19.30 7.96
N PHE A 205 -2.75 -18.57 8.47
CA PHE A 205 -1.86 -17.77 7.64
C PHE A 205 -0.53 -18.51 7.45
N ASP A 206 -0.27 -18.96 6.24
CA ASP A 206 0.96 -19.65 5.87
C ASP A 206 2.04 -18.64 5.50
N VAL A 207 3.02 -18.46 6.39
CA VAL A 207 4.06 -17.42 6.27
C VAL A 207 5.29 -17.97 5.56
N TYR A 208 5.64 -17.36 4.44
CA TYR A 208 6.83 -17.66 3.63
C TYR A 208 7.86 -16.54 3.67
N GLY A 209 9.12 -16.89 3.47
CA GLY A 209 10.22 -15.94 3.45
C GLY A 209 10.90 -15.79 4.82
N PRO A 210 11.65 -14.71 5.07
CA PRO A 210 11.83 -13.54 4.19
C PRO A 210 12.45 -13.86 2.84
N VAL A 211 11.82 -13.37 1.76
CA VAL A 211 12.35 -13.46 0.40
C VAL A 211 13.09 -12.17 0.07
N LYS A 212 14.40 -12.26 -0.13
CA LYS A 212 15.20 -11.09 -0.51
C LYS A 212 15.12 -10.86 -2.01
N ILE A 213 14.77 -9.64 -2.42
CA ILE A 213 14.74 -9.20 -3.81
C ILE A 213 15.90 -8.26 -4.11
N ASP A 214 16.34 -8.25 -5.39
CA ASP A 214 17.48 -7.44 -5.82
C ASP A 214 17.03 -6.04 -6.29
N TYR A 215 16.36 -5.35 -5.40
CA TYR A 215 15.91 -3.97 -5.55
C TYR A 215 16.17 -3.22 -4.25
N SER A 216 16.41 -1.91 -4.34
CA SER A 216 16.39 -1.01 -3.19
C SER A 216 14.93 -0.75 -2.76
N GLN A 217 14.69 -0.54 -1.47
CA GLN A 217 13.39 -0.04 -0.99
C GLN A 217 12.94 1.22 -1.73
N TYR A 218 13.89 2.06 -2.15
CA TYR A 218 13.65 3.33 -2.83
C TYR A 218 13.49 3.23 -4.35
N ASP A 219 13.52 2.02 -4.91
CA ASP A 219 13.23 1.78 -6.33
C ASP A 219 11.74 1.70 -6.64
N PHE A 220 10.94 1.66 -5.59
CA PHE A 220 9.49 1.59 -5.66
C PHE A 220 8.92 2.94 -5.24
N GLY A 221 8.12 3.51 -6.02
CA GLY A 221 7.49 4.77 -5.65
C GLY A 221 6.00 4.67 -5.88
N ASP A 222 5.36 5.80 -5.75
CA ASP A 222 3.96 5.99 -6.10
C ASP A 222 3.71 5.61 -7.57
N GLY A 223 4.68 4.95 -8.11
CA GLY A 223 4.67 4.18 -9.33
C GLY A 223 4.49 4.99 -10.59
N MET A 224 4.59 6.24 -10.45
CA MET A 224 3.84 7.06 -11.32
C MET A 224 4.69 7.76 -12.34
N GLN A 225 5.99 7.69 -12.15
CA GLN A 225 6.91 8.09 -13.20
C GLN A 225 7.21 6.86 -14.07
N SER A 226 7.01 7.01 -15.36
CA SER A 226 7.34 6.02 -16.38
C SER A 226 8.72 5.41 -16.11
N GLY A 227 8.75 4.11 -15.84
CA GLY A 227 9.97 3.35 -15.56
C GLY A 227 10.26 3.04 -14.09
N GLN A 228 9.42 3.41 -13.15
CA GLN A 228 9.55 2.95 -11.75
C GLN A 228 8.85 1.61 -11.54
N ASN A 229 9.45 0.80 -10.68
CA ASN A 229 8.84 -0.43 -10.20
C ASN A 229 7.69 -0.09 -9.24
N ASN A 230 6.74 -0.98 -9.12
CA ASN A 230 5.59 -0.88 -8.23
C ASN A 230 5.41 -2.16 -7.40
N ALA A 231 4.42 -2.18 -6.52
CA ALA A 231 4.14 -3.35 -5.69
C ALA A 231 3.85 -4.62 -6.50
N GLY A 232 3.28 -4.50 -7.70
CA GLY A 232 3.10 -5.62 -8.62
C GLY A 232 4.42 -6.24 -9.08
N THR A 233 5.49 -5.43 -9.24
CA THR A 233 6.84 -5.93 -9.53
C THR A 233 7.40 -6.73 -8.37
N ILE A 234 7.15 -6.31 -7.12
CA ILE A 234 7.54 -7.09 -5.93
C ILE A 234 6.81 -8.42 -5.92
N LEU A 235 5.47 -8.37 -6.05
CA LEU A 235 4.65 -9.58 -6.08
C LEU A 235 5.17 -10.58 -7.11
N GLN A 236 5.38 -10.13 -8.35
CA GLN A 236 5.92 -10.97 -9.42
C GLN A 236 7.27 -11.58 -9.04
N THR A 237 8.20 -10.76 -8.55
CA THR A 237 9.56 -11.22 -8.23
C THR A 237 9.56 -12.26 -7.10
N VAL A 238 8.78 -12.06 -6.04
CA VAL A 238 8.76 -13.02 -4.91
C VAL A 238 8.03 -14.30 -5.25
N VAL A 239 6.94 -14.21 -6.01
CA VAL A 239 6.21 -15.40 -6.46
C VAL A 239 7.07 -16.22 -7.41
N GLU A 240 7.76 -15.60 -8.38
CA GLU A 240 8.67 -16.31 -9.29
C GLU A 240 9.78 -17.05 -8.54
N LYS A 241 10.37 -16.44 -7.50
CA LYS A 241 11.39 -17.09 -6.67
C LYS A 241 10.82 -18.31 -5.94
N LEU A 242 9.73 -18.14 -5.21
CA LEU A 242 9.11 -19.24 -4.44
C LEU A 242 8.62 -20.36 -5.33
N ASP A 243 8.11 -20.05 -6.51
CA ASP A 243 7.68 -21.01 -7.52
C ASP A 243 8.86 -21.77 -8.14
N GLN A 244 9.97 -21.07 -8.43
CA GLN A 244 11.20 -21.70 -8.94
C GLN A 244 11.81 -22.67 -7.93
N GLU A 245 11.78 -22.32 -6.66
CA GLU A 245 12.27 -23.15 -5.55
C GLU A 245 11.33 -24.33 -5.23
N GLY A 246 10.10 -24.31 -5.74
CA GLY A 246 9.06 -25.27 -5.37
C GLY A 246 8.64 -25.15 -3.90
N ALA A 247 8.82 -23.99 -3.31
CA ALA A 247 8.56 -23.75 -1.90
C ALA A 247 7.07 -23.63 -1.58
N VAL A 248 6.24 -23.30 -2.57
CA VAL A 248 4.81 -23.04 -2.43
C VAL A 248 4.03 -23.80 -3.50
N ASN A 249 2.99 -24.48 -3.07
CA ASN A 249 1.93 -24.99 -3.97
C ASN A 249 0.83 -23.90 -4.01
N PHE A 250 0.83 -23.08 -5.05
CA PHE A 250 -0.09 -21.95 -5.13
C PHE A 250 -1.55 -22.39 -5.35
N ALA A 251 -1.78 -23.53 -5.96
CA ALA A 251 -3.13 -24.05 -6.21
C ALA A 251 -3.93 -24.31 -4.92
N GLN A 252 -3.28 -24.50 -3.78
CA GLN A 252 -3.98 -24.66 -2.50
C GLN A 252 -4.66 -23.39 -1.98
N TYR A 253 -4.35 -22.23 -2.56
CA TYR A 253 -4.91 -20.93 -2.21
C TYR A 253 -5.93 -20.41 -3.24
N ASP A 254 -6.34 -21.26 -4.18
CA ASP A 254 -7.46 -21.06 -5.09
C ASP A 254 -8.66 -21.83 -4.53
N HIS A 255 -9.38 -21.21 -3.59
CA HIS A 255 -10.42 -21.90 -2.84
C HIS A 255 -11.75 -21.94 -3.60
N ASP A 256 -12.01 -20.97 -4.47
CA ASP A 256 -13.24 -20.92 -5.27
C ASP A 256 -13.10 -21.67 -6.61
N GLY A 257 -11.89 -22.12 -6.97
CA GLY A 257 -11.61 -22.90 -8.16
C GLY A 257 -11.64 -22.10 -9.46
N ASP A 258 -11.44 -20.77 -9.39
CA ASP A 258 -11.43 -19.92 -10.58
C ASP A 258 -10.09 -19.96 -11.35
N GLY A 259 -9.10 -20.66 -10.81
CA GLY A 259 -7.77 -20.82 -11.37
C GLY A 259 -6.80 -19.71 -10.94
N TYR A 260 -7.15 -18.92 -9.93
CA TYR A 260 -6.30 -17.88 -9.36
C TYR A 260 -6.18 -18.04 -7.85
N VAL A 261 -5.04 -17.64 -7.30
CA VAL A 261 -4.91 -17.41 -5.85
C VAL A 261 -5.85 -16.29 -5.44
N ASP A 262 -6.70 -16.53 -4.44
CA ASP A 262 -7.70 -15.56 -3.98
C ASP A 262 -7.08 -14.22 -3.57
N ASN A 263 -6.02 -14.26 -2.77
CA ASN A 263 -5.23 -13.09 -2.38
C ASN A 263 -3.85 -13.51 -1.87
N ILE A 264 -2.82 -12.73 -2.19
CA ILE A 264 -1.51 -12.82 -1.56
C ILE A 264 -1.31 -11.59 -0.68
N TYR A 265 -1.10 -11.81 0.62
CA TYR A 265 -0.66 -10.72 1.49
C TYR A 265 0.86 -10.71 1.55
N PHE A 266 1.50 -9.56 1.36
CA PHE A 266 2.93 -9.47 1.63
C PHE A 266 3.28 -8.30 2.54
N TYR A 267 4.13 -8.61 3.53
CA TYR A 267 4.79 -7.62 4.37
C TYR A 267 6.17 -7.32 3.78
N TYR A 268 6.51 -6.06 3.63
CA TYR A 268 7.84 -5.66 3.20
C TYR A 268 8.61 -4.95 4.31
N ALA A 269 9.92 -5.21 4.38
CA ALA A 269 10.81 -4.59 5.34
C ALA A 269 10.88 -3.07 5.16
N GLY A 270 10.96 -2.33 6.24
CA GLY A 270 11.05 -0.88 6.24
C GLY A 270 9.69 -0.19 6.30
N PHE A 271 9.59 1.00 5.74
CA PHE A 271 8.45 1.91 5.89
C PHE A 271 7.74 2.19 4.56
N GLY A 272 6.50 2.68 4.66
CA GLY A 272 5.67 3.07 3.51
C GLY A 272 5.69 4.56 3.22
N SER A 273 5.22 4.97 2.04
CA SER A 273 5.08 6.38 1.66
C SER A 273 3.89 7.07 2.34
N ASN A 274 2.95 6.29 2.87
CA ASN A 274 1.75 6.80 3.54
C ASN A 274 2.02 7.62 4.81
N ASP A 275 3.17 7.45 5.44
CA ASP A 275 3.51 8.07 6.72
C ASP A 275 4.97 8.50 6.89
N SER A 276 5.85 8.17 5.93
CA SER A 276 7.29 8.48 6.02
C SER A 276 7.68 9.81 5.38
N GLY A 277 6.85 10.34 4.50
CA GLY A 277 7.19 11.50 3.66
C GLY A 277 8.12 11.19 2.48
N TYR A 278 8.47 9.91 2.24
CA TYR A 278 9.23 9.51 1.06
C TYR A 278 8.26 9.08 -0.04
N SER A 279 8.29 9.74 -1.18
CA SER A 279 7.44 9.41 -2.33
C SER A 279 8.00 8.29 -3.23
N ASN A 280 9.20 7.82 -2.94
CA ASN A 280 9.90 6.79 -3.70
C ASN A 280 9.98 5.44 -2.98
N VAL A 281 9.05 5.18 -2.08
CA VAL A 281 8.78 3.89 -1.43
C VAL A 281 7.30 3.53 -1.61
N ILE A 282 6.94 2.28 -1.38
CA ILE A 282 5.59 1.78 -1.62
C ILE A 282 4.59 2.43 -0.66
N TRP A 283 3.43 2.81 -1.18
CA TRP A 283 2.25 3.08 -0.38
C TRP A 283 1.52 1.74 -0.12
N PRO A 284 1.26 1.37 1.14
CA PRO A 284 0.48 0.16 1.45
C PRO A 284 -0.91 0.22 0.81
N HIS A 285 -1.29 -0.87 0.13
CA HIS A 285 -2.58 -0.92 -0.56
C HIS A 285 -3.00 -2.36 -0.88
N ALA A 286 -4.23 -2.53 -1.32
CA ALA A 286 -4.74 -3.75 -1.94
C ALA A 286 -5.06 -3.49 -3.40
N PHE A 287 -4.71 -4.42 -4.27
CA PHE A 287 -4.98 -4.30 -5.70
C PHE A 287 -5.11 -5.67 -6.38
N ASP A 288 -5.75 -5.68 -7.54
CA ASP A 288 -5.83 -6.84 -8.41
C ASP A 288 -5.30 -6.50 -9.81
N LEU A 289 -4.19 -7.12 -10.19
CA LEU A 289 -3.54 -6.94 -11.47
C LEU A 289 -4.41 -7.35 -12.67
N ARG A 290 -5.38 -8.26 -12.45
CA ARG A 290 -6.33 -8.70 -13.48
C ARG A 290 -7.17 -7.53 -14.02
N GLN A 291 -7.43 -6.50 -13.20
CA GLN A 291 -8.16 -5.30 -13.63
C GLN A 291 -7.47 -4.57 -14.81
N TRP A 292 -6.16 -4.77 -14.96
CA TRP A 292 -5.39 -4.20 -16.08
C TRP A 292 -5.06 -5.21 -17.17
N GLY A 293 -5.62 -6.42 -17.07
CA GLY A 293 -5.31 -7.50 -17.99
C GLY A 293 -3.89 -8.07 -17.79
N THR A 294 -3.33 -7.86 -16.59
CA THR A 294 -2.02 -8.39 -16.22
C THR A 294 -2.20 -9.44 -15.14
N TYR A 295 -1.57 -10.57 -15.30
CA TYR A 295 -1.46 -11.62 -14.30
C TYR A 295 -0.25 -12.48 -14.64
N MET A 296 0.25 -13.21 -13.66
CA MET A 296 1.28 -14.22 -13.88
C MET A 296 0.68 -15.63 -13.64
N LYS A 297 1.33 -16.64 -14.18
CA LYS A 297 1.03 -18.04 -13.89
C LYS A 297 2.24 -18.71 -13.27
N THR A 298 1.99 -19.47 -12.25
CA THR A 298 2.96 -20.36 -11.60
C THR A 298 3.13 -21.65 -12.38
N LYS A 299 4.11 -22.48 -12.01
CA LYS A 299 4.39 -23.77 -12.66
C LYS A 299 3.23 -24.76 -12.53
N ASP A 300 2.45 -24.67 -11.45
CA ASP A 300 1.24 -25.49 -11.27
C ASP A 300 0.05 -24.96 -12.10
N GLY A 301 0.22 -23.86 -12.81
CA GLY A 301 -0.77 -23.26 -13.71
C GLY A 301 -1.72 -22.28 -13.03
N THR A 302 -1.58 -22.04 -11.72
CA THR A 302 -2.42 -21.11 -10.96
C THR A 302 -2.08 -19.67 -11.31
N GLY A 303 -3.10 -18.84 -11.49
CA GLY A 303 -2.95 -17.41 -11.77
C GLY A 303 -2.67 -16.64 -10.48
N ILE A 304 -1.91 -15.56 -10.60
CA ILE A 304 -1.67 -14.61 -9.52
C ILE A 304 -2.10 -13.22 -9.98
N GLY A 305 -3.00 -12.59 -9.23
CA GLY A 305 -3.51 -11.27 -9.59
C GLY A 305 -3.78 -10.40 -8.36
N SER A 306 -4.54 -10.90 -7.42
CA SER A 306 -4.97 -10.17 -6.22
C SER A 306 -3.87 -10.16 -5.15
N TYR A 307 -3.61 -8.98 -4.58
CA TYR A 307 -2.67 -8.84 -3.48
C TYR A 307 -3.05 -7.71 -2.53
N THR A 308 -2.49 -7.80 -1.34
CA THR A 308 -2.49 -6.74 -0.32
C THR A 308 -1.08 -6.58 0.22
N CYS A 309 -0.62 -5.37 0.48
CA CYS A 309 0.72 -5.15 1.02
C CYS A 309 0.72 -4.18 2.20
N SER A 310 1.64 -4.42 3.13
CA SER A 310 1.92 -3.55 4.27
C SER A 310 3.41 -3.51 4.57
N ASN A 311 3.84 -2.42 5.19
CA ASN A 311 5.21 -2.20 5.65
C ASN A 311 5.42 -2.72 7.09
N GLU A 312 6.69 -2.91 7.45
CA GLU A 312 7.10 -3.39 8.78
C GLU A 312 7.01 -2.30 9.85
N ILE A 313 7.40 -1.07 9.52
CA ILE A 313 7.54 0.04 10.47
C ILE A 313 6.88 1.31 9.97
N ASP A 314 6.44 2.16 10.88
CA ASP A 314 5.97 3.49 10.53
C ASP A 314 7.12 4.42 10.10
N GLY A 315 6.79 5.58 9.52
CA GLY A 315 7.76 6.54 9.01
C GLY A 315 8.71 7.13 10.06
N SER A 316 8.43 6.94 11.35
CA SER A 316 9.31 7.32 12.47
C SER A 316 10.12 6.15 13.00
N ASN A 317 10.21 5.03 12.28
CA ASN A 317 10.88 3.78 12.66
C ASN A 317 10.30 3.10 13.91
N ARG A 318 9.03 3.35 14.21
CA ARG A 318 8.31 2.60 15.22
C ARG A 318 7.67 1.35 14.62
N LYS A 319 7.58 0.29 15.43
CA LYS A 319 6.90 -0.95 15.03
C LYS A 319 5.41 -0.69 14.84
N TYR A 320 4.83 -1.25 13.80
CA TYR A 320 3.37 -1.36 13.71
C TYR A 320 2.86 -2.35 14.76
N PRO A 321 1.72 -2.08 15.35
CA PRO A 321 1.08 -3.02 16.26
C PRO A 321 0.62 -4.30 15.56
#